data_42ae81989f06c5faeec81656f2f92b93
#
_entry.id   42ae81989f06c5faeec81656f2f92b93
#
_cell.length_a   1.000
_cell.length_b   1.000
_cell.length_c   1.000
_cell.angle_alpha   90.00
_cell.angle_beta   90.00
_cell.angle_gamma   90.00
#
_symmetry.space_group_name_H-M   'P 1'
#
loop_
_entity.id
_entity.type
_entity.pdbx_description
1 polymer ?
#
loop_
_entity_poly.entity_id
_entity_poly.type
_entity_poly.pdbx_seq_one_letter_code
_entity_poly.pdbx_strand_id
1 'polypeptide(L)'
;MIKLNNIVLNNLSFTAQNNKSALSTRSAIPNVTLNSFMLQNKPYNKNRLSIYYYNDTHGNSDTMADVINNAKKFNQNIRDNSAAFILSAGDNCSGADSKKNGFIFDLMQNIMGVELSAVGNHEVDAASDGFYDSVKDKKITFVATNVNFSPDNKMNEIVKKSAIKEKNGVKYGFVGAMPIDFKMCTKEASQKGVDVLDFENTVKALQNEIDNLKAQGVNRIIMLSHVGYDTDKKLVSELDGIDIVIGGHTHSVVQGAKKNENVLKSKSGEPVVITQGGENGNYYGILNVEFDNNGKLTKIDNDLITATNKSKSPVIEYVKNQTLGESPHVATVQESEPMPPNRRIEPCGWTEMIADSMREELGVQIALINSANIRKVPKSGNLTERDVMESAPMKNKLLKTEITQKQLVEAIKNAAKNTMTAEDGYPGLIQGSGFTYKIDDTGKLLEFNIKDNNGSLVPVDINNPSDDIKYLAAYDTFMAKAGGETPELETHSVVEEYDFDKDYTMCRYLSKLDNKEALTIKRDNRIEIVKTSQPKLAGNSIRKI
;
A
#
# COMPACT_ATOMS: atom_id res chain seq x y z
N MET A 1 27.19 -15.32 0.46
CA MET A 1 26.21 -15.70 1.50
C MET A 1 26.76 -15.27 2.85
N ILE A 2 26.43 -14.04 3.26
CA ILE A 2 26.86 -13.51 4.57
C ILE A 2 25.78 -13.91 5.57
N LYS A 3 26.16 -14.77 6.52
CA LYS A 3 25.27 -15.12 7.65
C LYS A 3 25.09 -13.85 8.49
N LEU A 4 23.92 -13.23 8.38
CA LEU A 4 23.42 -12.19 9.29
C LEU A 4 23.08 -12.78 10.67
N ASN A 5 23.90 -13.71 11.14
CA ASN A 5 23.74 -14.30 12.46
C ASN A 5 24.48 -13.45 13.49
N ASN A 6 23.73 -12.79 14.35
CA ASN A 6 24.13 -12.31 15.69
C ASN A 6 25.09 -11.13 15.84
N ILE A 7 25.51 -10.42 14.80
CA ILE A 7 26.49 -9.33 14.97
C ILE A 7 25.83 -7.95 15.17
N VAL A 8 24.63 -7.72 14.66
CA VAL A 8 24.02 -6.35 14.66
C VAL A 8 23.32 -6.00 15.98
N LEU A 9 22.95 -6.98 16.79
CA LEU A 9 22.13 -6.73 17.99
C LEU A 9 22.89 -6.56 19.30
N ASN A 10 24.16 -6.94 19.37
CA ASN A 10 24.94 -6.89 20.64
C ASN A 10 25.93 -5.74 20.76
N ASN A 11 26.24 -4.98 19.71
CA ASN A 11 27.28 -3.93 19.73
C ASN A 11 26.76 -2.49 19.57
N LEU A 12 25.47 -2.22 19.62
CA LEU A 12 24.93 -0.87 19.69
C LEU A 12 24.56 -0.48 21.14
N SER A 13 25.50 -0.68 22.06
CA SER A 13 25.53 0.11 23.29
C SER A 13 26.18 1.46 22.94
N PHE A 14 25.37 2.47 22.71
CA PHE A 14 25.84 3.83 22.58
C PHE A 14 26.45 4.28 23.91
N THR A 15 27.75 4.33 24.00
CA THR A 15 28.46 5.15 24.98
C THR A 15 28.21 6.61 24.63
N ALA A 16 27.26 7.21 25.32
CA ALA A 16 27.09 8.66 25.34
C ALA A 16 28.29 9.25 26.08
N GLN A 17 29.31 9.73 25.38
CA GLN A 17 30.28 10.64 25.95
C GLN A 17 29.74 12.07 25.95
N ASN A 18 29.71 12.60 27.16
CA ASN A 18 29.37 13.93 27.58
C ASN A 18 29.76 15.06 26.62
N ASN A 19 28.76 15.87 26.22
CA ASN A 19 28.94 17.30 26.08
C ASN A 19 27.76 18.00 26.76
N LYS A 20 28.06 18.57 27.93
CA LYS A 20 27.17 19.49 28.65
C LYS A 20 27.21 20.84 27.96
N SER A 21 26.14 21.26 27.35
CA SER A 21 25.66 22.65 27.44
C SER A 21 24.32 22.81 26.69
N ALA A 22 23.41 23.45 27.39
CA ALA A 22 22.26 24.22 26.92
C ALA A 22 20.91 23.53 26.68
N LEU A 23 20.09 23.70 27.70
CA LEU A 23 18.71 24.23 27.73
C LEU A 23 17.54 23.33 27.36
N SER A 24 16.89 23.04 28.44
CA SER A 24 15.49 22.77 28.72
C SER A 24 14.47 23.29 27.69
N THR A 25 13.71 22.38 27.08
CA THR A 25 12.25 22.42 27.02
C THR A 25 11.74 21.00 26.94
N ARG A 26 11.27 20.47 28.04
CA ARG A 26 10.53 19.21 28.10
C ARG A 26 9.14 19.44 27.53
N SER A 27 8.89 19.03 26.31
CA SER A 27 7.53 18.71 25.89
C SER A 27 7.23 17.29 26.40
N ALA A 28 6.24 17.20 27.27
CA ALA A 28 5.78 15.94 27.82
C ALA A 28 5.23 15.06 26.70
N ILE A 29 5.93 13.97 26.41
CA ILE A 29 5.36 12.83 25.68
C ILE A 29 4.30 12.25 26.63
N PRO A 30 3.05 12.05 26.19
CA PRO A 30 2.08 11.35 27.02
C PRO A 30 2.65 9.96 27.32
N ASN A 31 2.88 9.67 28.58
CA ASN A 31 3.16 8.32 29.06
C ASN A 31 1.94 7.45 28.75
N VAL A 32 1.95 6.74 27.64
CA VAL A 32 1.17 5.52 27.52
C VAL A 32 1.88 4.53 28.43
N THR A 33 1.51 4.57 29.70
CA THR A 33 1.91 3.56 30.67
C THR A 33 1.13 2.29 30.32
N LEU A 34 1.68 1.50 29.40
CA LEU A 34 1.36 0.08 29.37
C LEU A 34 1.68 -0.44 30.78
N ASN A 35 0.65 -0.88 31.47
CA ASN A 35 0.77 -1.58 32.76
C ASN A 35 1.58 -2.87 32.58
N SER A 36 2.89 -2.74 32.32
CA SER A 36 3.85 -3.84 32.19
C SER A 36 4.15 -4.53 33.53
N PHE A 37 3.61 -4.02 34.63
CA PHE A 37 3.97 -4.49 35.99
C PHE A 37 3.11 -5.66 36.51
N MET A 38 2.06 -6.09 35.79
CA MET A 38 1.14 -7.14 36.28
C MET A 38 1.18 -8.45 35.47
N LEU A 39 2.11 -8.61 34.52
CA LEU A 39 2.15 -9.78 33.65
C LEU A 39 3.11 -10.89 34.11
N GLN A 40 3.95 -10.62 35.11
CA GLN A 40 4.90 -11.61 35.63
C GLN A 40 4.22 -12.56 36.61
N ASN A 41 3.59 -13.62 36.22
CA ASN A 41 3.07 -14.76 36.98
C ASN A 41 1.58 -15.09 36.78
N LYS A 42 0.95 -14.67 35.70
CA LYS A 42 -0.36 -15.24 35.34
C LYS A 42 -0.17 -16.51 34.51
N PRO A 43 -0.92 -17.59 34.83
CA PRO A 43 -0.88 -18.78 34.02
C PRO A 43 -1.30 -18.44 32.57
N TYR A 44 -0.67 -19.13 31.62
CA TYR A 44 -0.97 -19.00 30.19
C TYR A 44 -2.49 -19.15 29.93
N ASN A 45 -3.08 -18.18 29.29
CA ASN A 45 -4.49 -18.24 28.90
C ASN A 45 -4.62 -18.78 27.47
N LYS A 46 -4.96 -20.06 27.35
CA LYS A 46 -5.18 -20.75 26.05
C LYS A 46 -6.28 -20.12 25.20
N ASN A 47 -7.15 -19.33 25.80
CA ASN A 47 -8.29 -18.71 25.13
C ASN A 47 -7.99 -17.31 24.61
N ARG A 48 -6.79 -16.77 24.80
CA ARG A 48 -6.37 -15.46 24.31
C ARG A 48 -5.44 -15.58 23.12
N LEU A 49 -5.66 -14.71 22.14
CA LEU A 49 -4.80 -14.52 20.98
C LEU A 49 -4.58 -13.03 20.77
N SER A 50 -3.32 -12.65 20.53
CA SER A 50 -2.95 -11.29 20.13
C SER A 50 -2.29 -11.35 18.75
N ILE A 51 -2.73 -10.48 17.85
CA ILE A 51 -2.20 -10.39 16.49
C ILE A 51 -1.70 -8.96 16.26
N TYR A 52 -0.43 -8.84 15.90
CA TYR A 52 0.08 -7.64 15.27
C TYR A 52 -0.09 -7.80 13.77
N TYR A 53 -0.75 -6.85 13.10
CA TYR A 53 -1.01 -6.95 11.67
C TYR A 53 -0.73 -5.65 10.93
N TYR A 54 -0.45 -5.78 9.65
CA TYR A 54 -0.31 -4.71 8.68
C TYR A 54 -0.53 -5.27 7.27
N ASN A 55 -0.65 -4.40 6.27
CA ASN A 55 -0.86 -4.73 4.86
C ASN A 55 -0.40 -3.59 3.96
N ASP A 56 -0.28 -3.86 2.65
CA ASP A 56 -0.12 -2.86 1.59
C ASP A 56 1.02 -1.86 1.85
N THR A 57 2.18 -2.36 2.29
CA THR A 57 3.34 -1.50 2.53
C THR A 57 4.05 -1.08 1.26
N HIS A 58 3.83 -1.80 0.16
CA HIS A 58 4.36 -1.52 -1.18
C HIS A 58 5.87 -1.28 -1.21
N GLY A 59 6.62 -1.94 -0.32
CA GLY A 59 8.05 -1.80 -0.22
C GLY A 59 8.53 -0.45 0.36
N ASN A 60 7.64 0.32 0.98
CA ASN A 60 7.96 1.61 1.56
C ASN A 60 8.65 1.46 2.93
N SER A 61 9.92 1.07 2.93
CA SER A 61 10.69 0.85 4.17
C SER A 61 10.83 2.09 5.06
N ASP A 62 10.69 3.29 4.50
CA ASP A 62 10.86 4.53 5.26
C ASP A 62 9.66 4.81 6.19
N THR A 63 8.45 4.52 5.73
CA THR A 63 7.25 4.65 6.57
C THR A 63 7.10 3.49 7.54
N MET A 64 7.69 2.34 7.24
CA MET A 64 7.65 1.14 8.08
C MET A 64 8.46 1.25 9.39
N ALA A 65 9.19 2.33 9.63
CA ALA A 65 10.02 2.44 10.83
C ALA A 65 9.21 2.24 12.13
N ASP A 66 8.03 2.85 12.22
CA ASP A 66 7.14 2.65 13.39
C ASP A 66 6.53 1.25 13.40
N VAL A 67 6.09 0.75 12.23
CA VAL A 67 5.58 -0.62 12.07
C VAL A 67 6.62 -1.64 12.56
N ILE A 68 7.86 -1.51 12.11
CA ILE A 68 8.98 -2.38 12.48
C ILE A 68 9.29 -2.29 13.99
N ASN A 69 9.43 -1.07 14.51
CA ASN A 69 9.80 -0.87 15.92
C ASN A 69 8.71 -1.37 16.88
N ASN A 70 7.44 -1.21 16.53
CA ASN A 70 6.34 -1.65 17.36
C ASN A 70 6.06 -3.16 17.23
N ALA A 71 6.29 -3.76 16.05
CA ALA A 71 6.28 -5.22 15.89
C ALA A 71 7.34 -5.88 16.80
N LYS A 72 8.54 -5.30 16.86
CA LYS A 72 9.60 -5.78 17.76
C LYS A 72 9.19 -5.67 19.23
N LYS A 73 8.60 -4.56 19.66
CA LYS A 73 8.11 -4.37 21.02
C LYS A 73 6.97 -5.34 21.35
N PHE A 74 6.04 -5.53 20.42
CA PHE A 74 4.96 -6.49 20.55
C PHE A 74 5.51 -7.90 20.82
N ASN A 75 6.47 -8.35 20.03
CA ASN A 75 7.12 -9.65 20.20
C ASN A 75 7.80 -9.81 21.56
N GLN A 76 8.40 -8.73 22.09
CA GLN A 76 9.06 -8.75 23.40
C GLN A 76 8.07 -8.79 24.57
N ASN A 77 6.94 -8.12 24.45
CA ASN A 77 6.00 -7.92 25.54
C ASN A 77 4.99 -9.06 25.73
N ILE A 78 4.71 -9.86 24.69
CA ILE A 78 3.65 -10.89 24.73
C ILE A 78 4.20 -12.31 24.94
N ARG A 79 5.52 -12.50 24.86
CA ARG A 79 6.17 -13.83 24.88
C ARG A 79 5.75 -14.77 26.01
N ASP A 80 5.25 -14.26 27.13
CA ASP A 80 5.13 -15.06 28.32
C ASP A 80 3.70 -15.49 28.70
N ASN A 81 2.62 -14.93 28.12
CA ASN A 81 1.27 -15.17 28.67
C ASN A 81 0.12 -15.43 27.66
N SER A 82 0.32 -15.32 26.35
CA SER A 82 -0.72 -15.62 25.35
C SER A 82 -0.13 -16.07 24.01
N ALA A 83 -0.94 -16.71 23.15
CA ALA A 83 -0.55 -16.91 21.76
C ALA A 83 -0.43 -15.55 21.07
N ALA A 84 0.62 -15.38 20.28
CA ALA A 84 0.83 -14.15 19.52
C ALA A 84 1.37 -14.46 18.12
N PHE A 85 0.91 -13.68 17.14
CA PHE A 85 1.39 -13.71 15.75
C PHE A 85 1.66 -12.31 15.24
N ILE A 86 2.64 -12.20 14.33
CA ILE A 86 2.84 -11.03 13.49
C ILE A 86 2.52 -11.46 12.06
N LEU A 87 1.49 -10.84 11.48
CA LEU A 87 0.87 -11.25 10.22
C LEU A 87 0.87 -10.09 9.23
N SER A 88 0.97 -10.43 7.94
CA SER A 88 0.73 -9.48 6.85
C SER A 88 -0.37 -9.97 5.92
N ALA A 89 -1.19 -9.04 5.44
CA ALA A 89 -2.22 -9.34 4.45
C ALA A 89 -1.78 -9.06 2.99
N GLY A 90 -0.47 -9.09 2.71
CA GLY A 90 0.06 -9.00 1.35
C GLY A 90 0.40 -7.58 0.90
N ASP A 91 0.83 -7.44 -0.35
CA ASP A 91 1.39 -6.23 -0.96
C ASP A 91 2.51 -5.61 -0.10
N ASN A 92 3.40 -6.49 0.37
CA ASN A 92 4.56 -6.10 1.18
C ASN A 92 5.62 -5.39 0.37
N CYS A 93 5.73 -5.72 -0.90
CA CYS A 93 6.67 -5.15 -1.85
C CYS A 93 5.93 -4.56 -3.07
N SER A 94 6.65 -3.91 -3.96
CA SER A 94 6.14 -3.47 -5.25
C SER A 94 7.26 -3.26 -6.25
N GLY A 95 6.91 -3.41 -7.54
CA GLY A 95 7.86 -3.26 -8.65
C GLY A 95 8.67 -4.52 -8.93
N ALA A 96 9.41 -4.49 -10.05
CA ALA A 96 10.06 -5.65 -10.62
C ALA A 96 11.48 -5.96 -10.08
N ASP A 97 11.97 -5.20 -9.08
CA ASP A 97 13.30 -5.41 -8.51
C ASP A 97 13.27 -6.47 -7.39
N SER A 98 13.59 -7.72 -7.74
CA SER A 98 13.61 -8.84 -6.80
C SER A 98 14.64 -8.70 -5.68
N LYS A 99 15.73 -7.94 -5.85
CA LYS A 99 16.69 -7.66 -4.76
C LYS A 99 16.08 -6.72 -3.73
N LYS A 100 15.43 -5.65 -4.21
CA LYS A 100 14.70 -4.71 -3.35
C LYS A 100 13.58 -5.43 -2.60
N ASN A 101 12.81 -6.24 -3.29
CA ASN A 101 11.74 -7.03 -2.68
C ASN A 101 12.31 -8.01 -1.64
N GLY A 102 13.41 -8.69 -1.94
CA GLY A 102 14.13 -9.55 -1.01
C GLY A 102 14.58 -8.83 0.27
N PHE A 103 15.05 -7.58 0.16
CA PHE A 103 15.38 -6.76 1.31
C PHE A 103 14.14 -6.49 2.20
N ILE A 104 12.97 -6.20 1.63
CA ILE A 104 11.74 -6.02 2.41
C ILE A 104 11.39 -7.30 3.19
N PHE A 105 11.46 -8.46 2.54
CA PHE A 105 11.21 -9.74 3.22
C PHE A 105 12.26 -10.06 4.29
N ASP A 106 13.50 -9.58 4.13
CA ASP A 106 14.52 -9.67 5.19
C ASP A 106 14.16 -8.79 6.41
N LEU A 107 13.67 -7.57 6.20
CA LEU A 107 13.16 -6.73 7.29
C LEU A 107 11.98 -7.41 8.02
N MET A 108 11.04 -7.96 7.25
CA MET A 108 9.87 -8.65 7.79
C MET A 108 10.26 -9.84 8.66
N GLN A 109 11.14 -10.70 8.15
CA GLN A 109 11.55 -11.91 8.86
C GLN A 109 12.48 -11.63 10.04
N ASN A 110 13.57 -10.89 9.80
CA ASN A 110 14.69 -10.82 10.73
C ASN A 110 14.50 -9.74 11.80
N ILE A 111 13.73 -8.69 11.49
CA ILE A 111 13.55 -7.56 12.41
C ILE A 111 12.15 -7.56 13.02
N MET A 112 11.11 -7.73 12.21
CA MET A 112 9.74 -7.75 12.71
C MET A 112 9.34 -9.11 13.31
N GLY A 113 9.78 -10.19 12.70
CA GLY A 113 9.40 -11.56 13.08
C GLY A 113 8.06 -11.98 12.47
N VAL A 114 7.76 -11.54 11.26
CA VAL A 114 6.55 -11.96 10.52
C VAL A 114 6.56 -13.46 10.30
N GLU A 115 5.49 -14.12 10.68
CA GLU A 115 5.37 -15.58 10.60
C GLU A 115 4.61 -16.02 9.34
N LEU A 116 3.55 -15.31 8.98
CA LEU A 116 2.74 -15.61 7.80
C LEU A 116 2.34 -14.33 7.05
N SER A 117 2.17 -14.47 5.74
CA SER A 117 1.68 -13.42 4.87
C SER A 117 0.70 -13.96 3.84
N ALA A 118 -0.32 -13.18 3.48
CA ALA A 118 -1.03 -13.36 2.22
C ALA A 118 -0.09 -13.08 1.04
N VAL A 119 -0.50 -13.48 -0.15
CA VAL A 119 0.08 -13.07 -1.43
C VAL A 119 -0.86 -12.05 -2.06
N GLY A 120 -0.42 -10.80 -2.22
CA GLY A 120 -1.15 -9.78 -2.96
C GLY A 120 -0.75 -9.73 -4.44
N ASN A 121 -1.25 -8.73 -5.16
CA ASN A 121 -0.92 -8.57 -6.58
C ASN A 121 0.50 -8.02 -6.80
N HIS A 122 1.02 -7.24 -5.88
CA HIS A 122 2.36 -6.65 -6.01
C HIS A 122 3.49 -7.61 -5.64
N GLU A 123 3.24 -8.71 -4.94
CA GLU A 123 4.23 -9.76 -4.76
C GLU A 123 4.72 -10.32 -6.10
N VAL A 124 3.88 -10.32 -7.12
CA VAL A 124 4.22 -10.85 -8.46
C VAL A 124 4.50 -9.77 -9.51
N ASP A 125 4.76 -8.53 -9.13
CA ASP A 125 5.19 -7.46 -10.04
C ASP A 125 6.46 -7.83 -10.84
N ALA A 126 7.35 -8.60 -10.21
CA ALA A 126 8.55 -9.18 -10.81
C ALA A 126 8.30 -10.55 -11.48
N ALA A 127 7.04 -10.88 -11.79
CA ALA A 127 6.53 -12.19 -12.14
C ALA A 127 6.77 -13.27 -11.04
N SER A 128 6.29 -14.48 -11.26
CA SER A 128 6.42 -15.58 -10.28
C SER A 128 7.87 -15.90 -9.91
N ASP A 129 8.78 -15.92 -10.89
CA ASP A 129 10.20 -16.19 -10.66
C ASP A 129 10.86 -15.11 -9.81
N GLY A 130 10.54 -13.84 -10.04
CA GLY A 130 11.06 -12.72 -9.25
C GLY A 130 10.58 -12.75 -7.80
N PHE A 131 9.33 -13.12 -7.56
CA PHE A 131 8.84 -13.34 -6.20
C PHE A 131 9.53 -14.53 -5.54
N TYR A 132 9.59 -15.66 -6.23
CA TYR A 132 10.31 -16.85 -5.74
C TYR A 132 11.75 -16.49 -5.32
N ASP A 133 12.50 -15.80 -6.17
CA ASP A 133 13.88 -15.40 -5.88
C ASP A 133 13.98 -14.45 -4.68
N SER A 134 12.95 -13.65 -4.43
CA SER A 134 12.89 -12.74 -3.28
C SER A 134 12.68 -13.47 -1.94
N VAL A 135 12.03 -14.65 -1.95
CA VAL A 135 11.54 -15.30 -0.72
C VAL A 135 11.98 -16.74 -0.50
N LYS A 136 12.60 -17.42 -1.47
CA LYS A 136 12.98 -18.84 -1.40
C LYS A 136 13.82 -19.23 -0.18
N ASP A 137 14.61 -18.31 0.34
CA ASP A 137 15.45 -18.48 1.53
C ASP A 137 14.80 -17.94 2.82
N LYS A 138 13.54 -17.50 2.75
CA LYS A 138 12.83 -16.93 3.90
C LYS A 138 12.03 -17.99 4.64
N LYS A 139 11.77 -17.72 5.93
CA LYS A 139 10.95 -18.59 6.79
C LYS A 139 9.50 -18.15 6.91
N ILE A 140 9.14 -17.04 6.25
CA ILE A 140 7.76 -16.56 6.19
C ILE A 140 6.92 -17.60 5.44
N THR A 141 5.78 -17.97 6.01
CA THR A 141 4.83 -18.85 5.35
C THR A 141 3.86 -18.02 4.53
N PHE A 142 3.86 -18.16 3.21
CA PHE A 142 2.88 -17.52 2.33
C PHE A 142 1.67 -18.43 2.13
N VAL A 143 0.47 -17.86 2.26
CA VAL A 143 -0.78 -18.60 2.09
C VAL A 143 -1.67 -17.98 1.02
N ALA A 144 -2.19 -18.82 0.10
CA ALA A 144 -3.20 -18.45 -0.90
C ALA A 144 -3.98 -19.71 -1.30
N THR A 145 -5.23 -19.80 -0.88
CA THR A 145 -6.11 -20.95 -1.10
C THR A 145 -6.76 -20.92 -2.48
N ASN A 146 -7.09 -19.72 -2.97
CA ASN A 146 -7.87 -19.48 -4.18
C ASN A 146 -7.03 -19.35 -5.47
N VAL A 147 -5.85 -19.93 -5.54
CA VAL A 147 -4.98 -19.85 -6.72
C VAL A 147 -4.49 -21.22 -7.12
N ASN A 148 -4.40 -21.47 -8.42
CA ASN A 148 -3.71 -22.62 -9.00
C ASN A 148 -2.50 -22.11 -9.78
N PHE A 149 -1.36 -22.74 -9.55
CA PHE A 149 -0.15 -22.48 -10.31
C PHE A 149 0.07 -23.58 -11.35
N SER A 150 0.61 -23.24 -12.53
CA SER A 150 1.03 -24.24 -13.49
C SER A 150 2.09 -25.19 -12.86
N PRO A 151 2.20 -26.46 -13.30
CA PRO A 151 3.08 -27.44 -12.65
C PRO A 151 4.55 -27.03 -12.56
N ASP A 152 5.03 -26.24 -13.52
CA ASP A 152 6.40 -25.71 -13.61
C ASP A 152 6.60 -24.40 -12.86
N ASN A 153 5.55 -23.81 -12.29
CA ASN A 153 5.64 -22.55 -11.56
C ASN A 153 6.23 -22.78 -10.17
N LYS A 154 7.36 -22.11 -9.89
CA LYS A 154 8.08 -22.22 -8.61
C LYS A 154 7.29 -21.74 -7.39
N MET A 155 6.19 -20.99 -7.61
CA MET A 155 5.27 -20.60 -6.53
C MET A 155 4.68 -21.81 -5.79
N ASN A 156 4.59 -22.99 -6.45
CA ASN A 156 4.17 -24.24 -5.80
C ASN A 156 5.05 -24.65 -4.61
N GLU A 157 6.31 -24.22 -4.58
CA GLU A 157 7.25 -24.56 -3.50
C GLU A 157 7.03 -23.68 -2.26
N ILE A 158 6.64 -22.42 -2.47
CA ILE A 158 6.65 -21.38 -1.42
C ILE A 158 5.26 -20.98 -0.93
N VAL A 159 4.22 -21.07 -1.77
CA VAL A 159 2.85 -20.71 -1.40
C VAL A 159 2.07 -21.96 -1.00
N LYS A 160 1.40 -21.89 0.14
CA LYS A 160 0.59 -22.99 0.67
C LYS A 160 -0.89 -22.66 0.56
N LYS A 161 -1.73 -23.68 0.36
CA LYS A 161 -3.20 -23.52 0.42
C LYS A 161 -3.65 -23.12 1.82
N SER A 162 -3.02 -23.70 2.83
CA SER A 162 -3.23 -23.37 4.25
C SER A 162 -1.97 -23.65 5.06
N ALA A 163 -2.00 -23.23 6.32
CA ALA A 163 -0.96 -23.55 7.29
C ALA A 163 -1.56 -23.78 8.69
N ILE A 164 -0.92 -24.63 9.48
CA ILE A 164 -1.22 -24.78 10.90
C ILE A 164 0.00 -24.31 11.70
N LYS A 165 -0.24 -23.42 12.67
CA LYS A 165 0.76 -23.04 13.68
C LYS A 165 0.24 -23.42 15.04
N GLU A 166 1.12 -23.99 15.85
CA GLU A 166 0.79 -24.33 17.22
C GLU A 166 1.50 -23.37 18.17
N LYS A 167 0.74 -22.76 19.07
CA LYS A 167 1.26 -21.93 20.15
C LYS A 167 0.71 -22.46 21.48
N ASN A 168 1.59 -22.93 22.33
CA ASN A 168 1.27 -23.39 23.68
C ASN A 168 0.17 -24.48 23.73
N GLY A 169 0.23 -25.44 22.81
CA GLY A 169 -0.71 -26.55 22.72
C GLY A 169 -2.07 -26.19 22.09
N VAL A 170 -2.19 -25.00 21.47
CA VAL A 170 -3.38 -24.59 20.71
C VAL A 170 -2.99 -24.48 19.24
N LYS A 171 -3.79 -25.15 18.38
CA LYS A 171 -3.63 -25.08 16.93
C LYS A 171 -4.41 -23.90 16.37
N TYR A 172 -3.76 -23.12 15.51
CA TYR A 172 -4.33 -22.04 14.73
C TYR A 172 -4.18 -22.38 13.25
N GLY A 173 -5.29 -22.34 12.52
CA GLY A 173 -5.33 -22.55 11.08
C GLY A 173 -5.25 -21.22 10.34
N PHE A 174 -4.57 -21.21 9.21
CA PHE A 174 -4.45 -20.06 8.35
C PHE A 174 -4.82 -20.46 6.94
N VAL A 175 -5.73 -19.72 6.31
CA VAL A 175 -6.06 -19.77 4.89
C VAL A 175 -5.73 -18.43 4.26
N GLY A 176 -5.56 -18.37 2.94
CA GLY A 176 -5.22 -17.12 2.25
C GLY A 176 -6.10 -16.89 1.03
N ALA A 177 -6.25 -15.62 0.63
CA ALA A 177 -6.95 -15.28 -0.60
C ALA A 177 -6.19 -14.20 -1.38
N MET A 178 -5.82 -14.50 -2.63
CA MET A 178 -5.30 -13.56 -3.63
C MET A 178 -6.44 -12.73 -4.22
N PRO A 179 -6.15 -11.55 -4.81
CA PRO A 179 -7.15 -10.69 -5.42
C PRO A 179 -7.96 -11.42 -6.51
N ILE A 180 -9.28 -11.39 -6.42
CA ILE A 180 -10.16 -12.03 -7.41
C ILE A 180 -10.10 -11.28 -8.76
N ASP A 181 -9.84 -9.99 -8.71
CA ASP A 181 -9.60 -9.12 -9.86
C ASP A 181 -8.15 -9.13 -10.38
N PHE A 182 -7.38 -10.16 -10.01
CA PHE A 182 -5.94 -10.32 -10.30
C PHE A 182 -5.56 -9.99 -11.74
N LYS A 183 -6.37 -10.42 -12.71
CA LYS A 183 -6.09 -10.14 -14.15
C LYS A 183 -6.25 -8.66 -14.51
N MET A 184 -7.05 -7.91 -13.77
CA MET A 184 -7.26 -6.48 -14.02
C MET A 184 -6.19 -5.62 -13.34
N CYS A 185 -5.67 -6.05 -12.20
CA CYS A 185 -4.70 -5.29 -11.40
C CYS A 185 -3.23 -5.69 -11.63
N THR A 186 -2.95 -6.67 -12.52
CA THR A 186 -1.59 -7.16 -12.80
C THR A 186 -1.23 -7.13 -14.28
N LYS A 187 0.09 -7.12 -14.56
CA LYS A 187 0.63 -7.21 -15.91
C LYS A 187 0.55 -8.64 -16.44
N GLU A 188 0.50 -8.83 -17.76
CA GLU A 188 0.47 -10.14 -18.43
C GLU A 188 1.62 -11.06 -17.97
N ALA A 189 2.82 -10.53 -17.81
CA ALA A 189 3.97 -11.28 -17.32
C ALA A 189 3.75 -11.87 -15.92
N SER A 190 3.03 -11.14 -15.05
CA SER A 190 2.67 -11.57 -13.69
C SER A 190 1.60 -12.67 -13.68
N GLN A 191 0.77 -12.72 -14.72
CA GLN A 191 -0.34 -13.68 -14.85
C GLN A 191 0.10 -15.05 -15.38
N LYS A 192 1.31 -15.12 -15.96
CA LYS A 192 1.80 -16.36 -16.58
C LYS A 192 1.90 -17.50 -15.56
N GLY A 193 1.13 -18.56 -15.78
CA GLY A 193 1.09 -19.73 -14.89
C GLY A 193 0.47 -19.48 -13.52
N VAL A 194 -0.32 -18.40 -13.37
CA VAL A 194 -1.07 -18.05 -12.16
C VAL A 194 -2.54 -17.94 -12.53
N ASP A 195 -3.37 -18.81 -11.98
CA ASP A 195 -4.80 -18.85 -12.22
C ASP A 195 -5.54 -18.62 -10.88
N VAL A 196 -5.97 -17.39 -10.64
CA VAL A 196 -6.75 -17.02 -9.47
C VAL A 196 -8.23 -17.30 -9.75
N LEU A 197 -8.87 -17.97 -8.81
CA LEU A 197 -10.26 -18.39 -8.91
C LEU A 197 -11.21 -17.19 -8.82
N ASP A 198 -12.34 -17.27 -9.52
CA ASP A 198 -13.45 -16.34 -9.35
C ASP A 198 -14.08 -16.43 -7.95
N PHE A 199 -15.04 -15.57 -7.65
CA PHE A 199 -15.65 -15.48 -6.33
C PHE A 199 -16.29 -16.81 -5.87
N GLU A 200 -17.11 -17.44 -6.71
CA GLU A 200 -17.81 -18.68 -6.34
C GLU A 200 -16.84 -19.85 -6.09
N ASN A 201 -15.82 -19.98 -6.94
CA ASN A 201 -14.81 -21.00 -6.79
C ASN A 201 -13.84 -20.68 -5.63
N THR A 202 -13.60 -19.40 -5.34
CA THR A 202 -12.86 -18.96 -4.14
C THR A 202 -13.60 -19.38 -2.87
N VAL A 203 -14.92 -19.15 -2.76
CA VAL A 203 -15.74 -19.61 -1.63
C VAL A 203 -15.61 -21.12 -1.44
N LYS A 204 -15.74 -21.89 -2.53
CA LYS A 204 -15.63 -23.37 -2.48
C LYS A 204 -14.23 -23.81 -2.02
N ALA A 205 -13.18 -23.20 -2.56
CA ALA A 205 -11.81 -23.56 -2.22
C ALA A 205 -11.49 -23.24 -0.75
N LEU A 206 -11.89 -22.06 -0.27
CA LEU A 206 -11.71 -21.65 1.12
C LEU A 206 -12.50 -22.56 2.06
N GLN A 207 -13.78 -22.86 1.78
CA GLN A 207 -14.58 -23.73 2.63
C GLN A 207 -14.00 -25.14 2.72
N ASN A 208 -13.59 -25.72 1.60
CA ASN A 208 -12.95 -27.04 1.61
C ASN A 208 -11.68 -27.07 2.47
N GLU A 209 -10.87 -26.01 2.40
CA GLU A 209 -9.63 -25.95 3.18
C GLU A 209 -9.89 -25.67 4.66
N ILE A 210 -10.90 -24.87 4.99
CA ILE A 210 -11.39 -24.67 6.37
C ILE A 210 -11.85 -26.00 6.96
N ASP A 211 -12.62 -26.79 6.21
CA ASP A 211 -13.12 -28.09 6.65
C ASP A 211 -11.98 -29.10 6.85
N ASN A 212 -10.97 -29.07 5.97
CA ASN A 212 -9.74 -29.87 6.12
C ASN A 212 -8.97 -29.49 7.40
N LEU A 213 -8.87 -28.20 7.73
CA LEU A 213 -8.24 -27.73 8.97
C LEU A 213 -9.04 -28.19 10.20
N LYS A 214 -10.37 -28.08 10.16
CA LYS A 214 -11.25 -28.56 11.24
C LYS A 214 -11.12 -30.05 11.46
N ALA A 215 -11.04 -30.85 10.40
CA ALA A 215 -10.83 -32.29 10.47
C ALA A 215 -9.49 -32.67 11.15
N GLN A 216 -8.50 -31.75 11.14
CA GLN A 216 -7.22 -31.89 11.84
C GLN A 216 -7.26 -31.36 13.29
N GLY A 217 -8.45 -31.02 13.80
CA GLY A 217 -8.65 -30.54 15.17
C GLY A 217 -8.32 -29.06 15.37
N VAL A 218 -8.33 -28.27 14.28
CA VAL A 218 -8.16 -26.82 14.35
C VAL A 218 -9.54 -26.18 14.51
N ASN A 219 -9.73 -25.38 15.55
CA ASN A 219 -10.98 -24.67 15.83
C ASN A 219 -10.82 -23.15 15.94
N ARG A 220 -9.70 -22.61 15.48
CA ARG A 220 -9.40 -21.17 15.39
C ARG A 220 -8.75 -20.91 14.05
N ILE A 221 -9.50 -20.26 13.17
CA ILE A 221 -9.09 -20.10 11.77
C ILE A 221 -9.04 -18.64 11.40
N ILE A 222 -7.87 -18.23 10.87
CA ILE A 222 -7.55 -16.87 10.45
C ILE A 222 -7.39 -16.87 8.93
N MET A 223 -8.08 -15.98 8.24
CA MET A 223 -7.86 -15.70 6.82
C MET A 223 -6.93 -14.50 6.66
N LEU A 224 -5.85 -14.68 5.92
CA LEU A 224 -5.02 -13.60 5.41
C LEU A 224 -5.50 -13.28 4.00
N SER A 225 -6.18 -12.15 3.84
CA SER A 225 -6.92 -11.84 2.63
C SER A 225 -6.36 -10.64 1.90
N HIS A 226 -6.24 -10.76 0.58
CA HIS A 226 -5.88 -9.62 -0.28
C HIS A 226 -6.95 -9.39 -1.36
N VAL A 227 -8.22 -9.57 -1.04
CA VAL A 227 -9.34 -9.42 -1.99
C VAL A 227 -10.10 -8.09 -1.86
N GLY A 228 -9.76 -7.29 -0.85
CA GLY A 228 -10.42 -6.02 -0.55
C GLY A 228 -11.57 -6.14 0.43
N TYR A 229 -11.82 -5.05 1.17
CA TYR A 229 -12.69 -5.01 2.34
C TYR A 229 -14.14 -5.44 2.06
N ASP A 230 -14.74 -4.96 0.96
CA ASP A 230 -16.12 -5.34 0.63
C ASP A 230 -16.24 -6.77 0.12
N THR A 231 -15.21 -7.28 -0.55
CA THR A 231 -15.16 -8.70 -0.94
C THR A 231 -14.96 -9.59 0.27
N ASP A 232 -14.16 -9.16 1.27
CA ASP A 232 -14.01 -9.87 2.55
C ASP A 232 -15.35 -10.01 3.27
N LYS A 233 -16.18 -8.96 3.31
CA LYS A 233 -17.52 -9.02 3.91
C LYS A 233 -18.41 -10.06 3.22
N LYS A 234 -18.35 -10.12 1.88
CA LYS A 234 -19.12 -11.11 1.10
C LYS A 234 -18.61 -12.53 1.37
N LEU A 235 -17.29 -12.74 1.39
CA LEU A 235 -16.70 -14.04 1.70
C LEU A 235 -17.10 -14.52 3.10
N VAL A 236 -17.06 -13.65 4.11
CA VAL A 236 -17.47 -13.99 5.48
C VAL A 236 -18.92 -14.47 5.53
N SER A 237 -19.84 -13.87 4.77
CA SER A 237 -21.25 -14.31 4.75
C SER A 237 -21.47 -15.67 4.09
N GLU A 238 -20.54 -16.14 3.27
CA GLU A 238 -20.60 -17.41 2.54
C GLU A 238 -19.81 -18.56 3.19
N LEU A 239 -18.94 -18.24 4.17
CA LEU A 239 -18.02 -19.18 4.79
C LEU A 239 -18.46 -19.57 6.21
N ASP A 240 -18.10 -20.80 6.60
CA ASP A 240 -18.29 -21.32 7.95
C ASP A 240 -16.97 -21.72 8.61
N GLY A 241 -16.80 -21.26 9.86
CA GLY A 241 -15.68 -21.67 10.70
C GLY A 241 -14.43 -20.86 10.55
N ILE A 242 -14.56 -19.68 9.97
CA ILE A 242 -13.56 -18.62 10.01
C ILE A 242 -13.88 -17.70 11.20
N ASP A 243 -12.84 -17.21 11.89
CA ASP A 243 -12.98 -16.36 13.08
C ASP A 243 -12.47 -14.93 12.82
N ILE A 244 -11.37 -14.81 12.09
CA ILE A 244 -10.63 -13.56 11.91
C ILE A 244 -10.26 -13.41 10.43
N VAL A 245 -10.43 -12.22 9.89
CA VAL A 245 -9.91 -11.81 8.58
C VAL A 245 -8.96 -10.64 8.78
N ILE A 246 -7.72 -10.81 8.36
CA ILE A 246 -6.74 -9.73 8.21
C ILE A 246 -6.70 -9.41 6.71
N GLY A 247 -7.25 -8.24 6.33
CA GLY A 247 -7.48 -7.85 4.95
C GLY A 247 -6.44 -6.89 4.38
N GLY A 248 -6.44 -6.74 3.05
CA GLY A 248 -5.61 -5.83 2.27
C GLY A 248 -6.28 -5.41 0.97
N HIS A 249 -5.52 -4.89 0.01
CA HIS A 249 -5.87 -4.54 -1.37
C HIS A 249 -6.60 -3.19 -1.55
N THR A 250 -7.71 -2.95 -0.87
CA THR A 250 -8.48 -1.69 -1.00
C THR A 250 -7.95 -0.56 -0.13
N HIS A 251 -6.89 -0.79 0.64
CA HIS A 251 -6.25 0.20 1.52
C HIS A 251 -7.20 0.80 2.57
N SER A 252 -8.25 0.08 2.93
CA SER A 252 -9.27 0.56 3.86
C SER A 252 -8.70 0.71 5.28
N VAL A 253 -9.11 1.78 5.96
CA VAL A 253 -8.71 2.06 7.35
C VAL A 253 -9.82 1.58 8.28
N VAL A 254 -9.68 0.35 8.83
CA VAL A 254 -10.71 -0.31 9.62
C VAL A 254 -10.39 -0.21 11.10
N GLN A 255 -10.97 0.79 11.77
CA GLN A 255 -10.75 1.08 13.18
C GLN A 255 -11.74 0.40 14.11
N GLY A 256 -11.23 -0.25 15.15
CA GLY A 256 -12.04 -0.83 16.22
C GLY A 256 -12.73 -2.15 15.85
N ALA A 257 -13.68 -2.55 16.67
CA ALA A 257 -14.52 -3.72 16.47
C ALA A 257 -15.99 -3.30 16.59
N LYS A 258 -16.66 -3.10 15.46
CA LYS A 258 -17.99 -2.54 15.39
C LYS A 258 -18.97 -3.57 14.80
N LYS A 259 -20.00 -3.90 15.57
CA LYS A 259 -21.04 -4.86 15.16
C LYS A 259 -21.73 -4.37 13.89
N ASN A 260 -21.91 -5.29 12.92
CA ASN A 260 -22.50 -5.08 11.60
C ASN A 260 -21.72 -4.13 10.66
N GLU A 261 -20.51 -3.71 11.05
CA GLU A 261 -19.61 -2.94 10.20
C GLU A 261 -18.40 -3.81 9.83
N ASN A 262 -17.59 -4.21 10.82
CA ASN A 262 -16.45 -5.11 10.65
C ASN A 262 -16.44 -6.32 11.60
N VAL A 263 -17.45 -6.44 12.47
CA VAL A 263 -17.78 -7.67 13.19
C VAL A 263 -19.09 -8.19 12.62
N LEU A 264 -18.95 -9.15 11.72
CA LEU A 264 -20.03 -9.72 10.93
C LEU A 264 -20.36 -11.14 11.41
N LYS A 265 -21.34 -11.76 10.79
CA LYS A 265 -21.70 -13.15 11.02
C LYS A 265 -21.25 -14.00 9.85
N SER A 266 -20.64 -15.15 10.14
CA SER A 266 -20.42 -16.22 9.17
C SER A 266 -21.76 -16.78 8.68
N LYS A 267 -21.72 -17.67 7.71
CA LYS A 267 -22.90 -18.36 7.18
C LYS A 267 -23.67 -19.11 8.28
N SER A 268 -23.00 -19.69 9.27
CA SER A 268 -23.63 -20.34 10.44
C SER A 268 -24.05 -19.37 11.55
N GLY A 269 -23.77 -18.07 11.40
CA GLY A 269 -24.14 -17.04 12.37
C GLY A 269 -23.11 -16.77 13.46
N GLU A 270 -21.92 -17.37 13.39
CA GLU A 270 -20.82 -17.11 14.31
C GLU A 270 -20.13 -15.76 14.05
N PRO A 271 -19.65 -15.06 15.08
CA PRO A 271 -19.00 -13.77 14.89
C PRO A 271 -17.65 -13.92 14.20
N VAL A 272 -17.39 -13.06 13.23
CA VAL A 272 -16.13 -12.93 12.51
C VAL A 272 -15.70 -11.47 12.53
N VAL A 273 -14.44 -11.19 12.87
CA VAL A 273 -13.88 -9.85 12.80
C VAL A 273 -13.05 -9.68 11.53
N ILE A 274 -13.27 -8.58 10.83
CA ILE A 274 -12.48 -8.17 9.66
C ILE A 274 -11.66 -6.94 10.06
N THR A 275 -10.37 -6.92 9.72
CA THR A 275 -9.49 -5.78 9.91
C THR A 275 -8.74 -5.44 8.63
N GLN A 276 -8.38 -4.17 8.46
CA GLN A 276 -7.46 -3.72 7.41
C GLN A 276 -6.72 -2.47 7.87
N GLY A 277 -5.44 -2.36 7.58
CA GLY A 277 -4.53 -1.35 8.12
C GLY A 277 -4.11 -0.26 7.13
N GLY A 278 -5.01 0.20 6.24
CA GLY A 278 -4.67 1.24 5.26
C GLY A 278 -3.56 0.79 4.30
N GLU A 279 -2.61 1.67 4.01
CA GLU A 279 -1.51 1.40 3.08
C GLU A 279 -0.20 2.09 3.47
N ASN A 280 0.88 1.77 2.73
CA ASN A 280 2.20 2.43 2.77
C ASN A 280 2.85 2.47 4.15
N GLY A 281 2.48 1.56 5.07
CA GLY A 281 2.99 1.55 6.45
C GLY A 281 2.52 2.74 7.29
N ASN A 282 1.44 3.43 6.88
CA ASN A 282 0.84 4.52 7.62
C ASN A 282 0.12 4.05 8.88
N TYR A 283 -0.23 2.78 8.94
CA TYR A 283 -0.94 2.16 10.05
C TYR A 283 -0.39 0.77 10.35
N TYR A 284 -0.60 0.32 11.58
CA TYR A 284 -0.47 -1.06 12.00
C TYR A 284 -1.54 -1.35 13.05
N GLY A 285 -1.98 -2.58 13.14
CA GLY A 285 -3.03 -2.95 14.08
C GLY A 285 -2.57 -3.92 15.15
N ILE A 286 -3.22 -3.85 16.30
CA ILE A 286 -3.13 -4.83 17.38
C ILE A 286 -4.53 -5.35 17.65
N LEU A 287 -4.77 -6.59 17.25
CA LEU A 287 -6.03 -7.29 17.47
C LEU A 287 -5.86 -8.25 18.65
N ASN A 288 -6.61 -8.03 19.70
CA ASN A 288 -6.70 -8.92 20.86
C ASN A 288 -8.06 -9.59 20.87
N VAL A 289 -8.08 -10.92 20.93
CA VAL A 289 -9.33 -11.68 20.97
C VAL A 289 -9.33 -12.71 22.09
N GLU A 290 -10.54 -13.03 22.56
CA GLU A 290 -10.76 -14.15 23.47
C GLU A 290 -11.72 -15.14 22.83
N PHE A 291 -11.42 -16.42 22.99
CA PHE A 291 -12.25 -17.52 22.55
C PHE A 291 -12.85 -18.24 23.77
N ASP A 292 -13.97 -18.90 23.59
CA ASP A 292 -14.46 -19.87 24.55
C ASP A 292 -13.69 -21.22 24.42
N ASN A 293 -14.09 -22.21 25.24
CA ASN A 293 -13.46 -23.54 25.20
C ASN A 293 -13.74 -24.33 23.91
N ASN A 294 -14.74 -23.91 23.11
CA ASN A 294 -15.09 -24.53 21.84
C ASN A 294 -14.41 -23.83 20.65
N GLY A 295 -13.64 -22.73 20.91
CA GLY A 295 -12.96 -21.96 19.87
C GLY A 295 -13.80 -20.83 19.27
N LYS A 296 -14.96 -20.47 19.87
CA LYS A 296 -15.80 -19.38 19.40
C LYS A 296 -15.32 -18.05 19.96
N LEU A 297 -15.27 -17.01 19.12
CA LEU A 297 -14.94 -15.64 19.53
C LEU A 297 -15.97 -15.09 20.54
N THR A 298 -15.46 -14.60 21.67
CA THR A 298 -16.28 -14.04 22.75
C THR A 298 -15.96 -12.59 23.05
N LYS A 299 -14.72 -12.16 22.75
CA LYS A 299 -14.29 -10.78 22.92
C LYS A 299 -13.35 -10.38 21.80
N ILE A 300 -13.52 -9.16 21.32
CA ILE A 300 -12.73 -8.57 20.23
C ILE A 300 -12.34 -7.16 20.66
N ASP A 301 -11.06 -6.84 20.55
CA ASP A 301 -10.49 -5.54 20.80
C ASP A 301 -9.47 -5.26 19.69
N ASN A 302 -9.75 -4.30 18.83
CA ASN A 302 -8.95 -3.99 17.65
C ASN A 302 -8.51 -2.53 17.69
N ASP A 303 -7.23 -2.31 17.91
CA ASP A 303 -6.59 -1.00 17.87
C ASP A 303 -5.79 -0.85 16.57
N LEU A 304 -6.25 0.04 15.70
CA LEU A 304 -5.49 0.48 14.54
C LEU A 304 -4.74 1.77 14.89
N ILE A 305 -3.42 1.74 14.79
CA ILE A 305 -2.52 2.77 15.29
C ILE A 305 -1.87 3.47 14.09
N THR A 306 -1.95 4.80 14.05
CA THR A 306 -1.28 5.61 13.03
C THR A 306 0.22 5.64 13.29
N ALA A 307 1.02 5.32 12.27
CA ALA A 307 2.46 5.47 12.31
C ALA A 307 2.83 6.96 12.24
N THR A 308 3.60 7.44 13.21
CA THR A 308 3.89 8.87 13.39
C THR A 308 5.32 9.26 13.05
N ASN A 309 6.21 8.26 12.88
CA ASN A 309 7.62 8.54 12.62
C ASN A 309 7.81 9.08 11.20
N LYS A 310 8.18 10.35 11.12
CA LYS A 310 8.44 11.07 9.87
C LYS A 310 9.92 11.06 9.45
N SER A 311 10.80 10.46 10.26
CA SER A 311 12.24 10.42 10.00
C SER A 311 12.64 9.10 9.35
N LYS A 312 13.67 9.12 8.49
CA LYS A 312 14.34 7.89 8.04
C LYS A 312 14.92 7.14 9.25
N SER A 313 14.77 5.84 9.27
CA SER A 313 15.36 5.00 10.32
C SER A 313 16.83 4.72 10.00
N PRO A 314 17.80 5.15 10.82
CA PRO A 314 19.22 4.87 10.55
C PRO A 314 19.53 3.38 10.43
N VAL A 315 18.81 2.54 11.16
CA VAL A 315 18.99 1.08 11.11
C VAL A 315 18.50 0.51 9.78
N ILE A 316 17.33 0.96 9.31
CA ILE A 316 16.78 0.53 8.01
C ILE A 316 17.70 0.99 6.89
N GLU A 317 18.13 2.25 6.89
CA GLU A 317 19.05 2.80 5.90
C GLU A 317 20.41 2.05 5.90
N TYR A 318 20.95 1.73 7.07
CA TYR A 318 22.16 0.94 7.17
C TYR A 318 22.01 -0.44 6.52
N VAL A 319 20.95 -1.19 6.89
CA VAL A 319 20.68 -2.53 6.31
C VAL A 319 20.43 -2.43 4.81
N LYS A 320 19.69 -1.40 4.38
CA LYS A 320 19.38 -1.12 2.97
C LYS A 320 20.66 -0.90 2.16
N ASN A 321 21.57 -0.06 2.64
CA ASN A 321 22.84 0.21 1.97
C ASN A 321 23.77 -1.01 1.96
N GLN A 322 23.77 -1.83 3.03
CA GLN A 322 24.53 -3.09 3.05
C GLN A 322 23.98 -4.13 2.05
N THR A 323 22.67 -4.16 1.84
CA THR A 323 22.02 -5.15 0.96
C THR A 323 22.00 -4.70 -0.50
N LEU A 324 21.69 -3.43 -0.75
CA LEU A 324 21.44 -2.88 -2.08
C LEU A 324 22.59 -2.01 -2.61
N GLY A 325 23.61 -1.72 -1.78
CA GLY A 325 24.68 -0.78 -2.08
C GLY A 325 24.30 0.67 -1.78
N GLU A 326 25.28 1.59 -1.84
CA GLU A 326 25.02 3.03 -1.76
C GLU A 326 24.34 3.53 -3.04
N SER A 327 23.55 4.60 -2.92
CA SER A 327 22.86 5.23 -4.06
C SER A 327 23.32 6.67 -4.21
N PRO A 328 23.58 7.15 -5.46
CA PRO A 328 23.99 8.52 -5.71
C PRO A 328 23.04 9.55 -5.10
N HIS A 329 23.58 10.60 -4.55
CA HIS A 329 22.84 11.78 -4.10
C HIS A 329 22.37 12.59 -5.32
N VAL A 330 21.13 13.03 -5.35
CA VAL A 330 20.57 13.82 -6.46
C VAL A 330 20.08 15.20 -6.02
N ALA A 331 19.66 15.37 -4.76
CA ALA A 331 19.24 16.66 -4.22
C ALA A 331 19.15 16.62 -2.69
N THR A 332 18.95 17.78 -2.08
CA THR A 332 18.61 17.90 -0.66
C THR A 332 17.19 18.45 -0.53
N VAL A 333 16.32 17.76 0.20
CA VAL A 333 14.96 18.19 0.48
C VAL A 333 14.95 18.96 1.79
N GLN A 334 14.59 20.24 1.76
CA GLN A 334 14.47 21.09 2.94
C GLN A 334 13.13 20.85 3.63
N GLU A 335 12.06 20.91 2.86
CA GLU A 335 10.70 20.71 3.33
C GLU A 335 9.93 19.78 2.39
N SER A 336 9.13 18.89 2.95
CA SER A 336 8.31 17.97 2.17
C SER A 336 6.94 17.83 2.82
N GLU A 337 5.90 18.04 2.03
CA GLU A 337 4.56 17.70 2.47
C GLU A 337 4.42 16.18 2.63
N PRO A 338 3.59 15.72 3.56
CA PRO A 338 3.32 14.29 3.69
C PRO A 338 2.56 13.76 2.47
N MET A 339 2.70 12.44 2.22
CA MET A 339 1.83 11.76 1.27
C MET A 339 0.37 11.98 1.66
N PRO A 340 -0.53 12.39 0.73
CA PRO A 340 -1.94 12.53 1.03
C PRO A 340 -2.55 11.21 1.54
N PRO A 341 -3.50 11.24 2.47
CA PRO A 341 -4.20 10.06 2.98
C PRO A 341 -4.81 9.22 1.85
N ASN A 342 -5.44 9.86 0.88
CA ASN A 342 -5.88 9.21 -0.36
C ASN A 342 -5.20 9.86 -1.58
N ARG A 343 -4.02 9.35 -1.94
CA ARG A 343 -3.23 9.85 -3.08
C ARG A 343 -3.94 9.74 -4.42
N ARG A 344 -4.95 8.87 -4.53
CA ARG A 344 -5.73 8.73 -5.77
C ARG A 344 -6.64 9.92 -6.00
N ILE A 345 -7.18 10.47 -4.92
CA ILE A 345 -8.12 11.60 -4.94
C ILE A 345 -7.40 12.93 -4.70
N GLU A 346 -6.42 12.96 -3.81
CA GLU A 346 -5.78 14.20 -3.38
C GLU A 346 -4.52 14.50 -4.20
N PRO A 347 -4.36 15.73 -4.74
CA PRO A 347 -3.13 16.15 -5.40
C PRO A 347 -1.90 16.08 -4.50
N CYS A 348 -0.74 15.83 -5.10
CA CYS A 348 0.53 15.65 -4.40
C CYS A 348 1.65 16.43 -5.10
N GLY A 349 2.35 17.29 -4.36
CA GLY A 349 3.43 18.12 -4.92
C GLY A 349 4.59 17.31 -5.51
N TRP A 350 4.88 16.13 -4.98
CA TRP A 350 5.88 15.25 -5.59
C TRP A 350 5.46 14.73 -6.97
N THR A 351 4.18 14.39 -7.13
CA THR A 351 3.61 13.99 -8.44
C THR A 351 3.70 15.13 -9.44
N GLU A 352 3.40 16.35 -8.97
CA GLU A 352 3.50 17.56 -9.80
C GLU A 352 4.93 17.82 -10.26
N MET A 353 5.93 17.67 -9.36
CA MET A 353 7.36 17.81 -9.71
C MET A 353 7.83 16.74 -10.71
N ILE A 354 7.39 15.50 -10.58
CA ILE A 354 7.69 14.44 -11.57
C ILE A 354 7.07 14.81 -12.93
N ALA A 355 5.85 15.31 -12.96
CA ALA A 355 5.22 15.76 -14.21
C ALA A 355 5.98 16.97 -14.84
N ASP A 356 6.44 17.91 -14.01
CA ASP A 356 7.29 19.01 -14.46
C ASP A 356 8.60 18.51 -15.08
N SER A 357 9.24 17.53 -14.42
CA SER A 357 10.46 16.91 -14.95
C SER A 357 10.23 16.22 -16.31
N MET A 358 9.12 15.49 -16.45
CA MET A 358 8.76 14.86 -17.72
C MET A 358 8.54 15.92 -18.81
N ARG A 359 7.79 16.98 -18.50
CA ARG A 359 7.50 18.06 -19.44
C ARG A 359 8.77 18.76 -19.91
N GLU A 360 9.66 19.06 -18.99
CA GLU A 360 10.91 19.77 -19.30
C GLU A 360 11.92 18.89 -20.04
N GLU A 361 12.19 17.67 -19.51
CA GLU A 361 13.20 16.76 -20.08
C GLU A 361 12.83 16.25 -21.48
N LEU A 362 11.54 16.09 -21.77
CA LEU A 362 11.06 15.59 -23.06
C LEU A 362 10.66 16.72 -24.02
N GLY A 363 10.70 17.98 -23.58
CA GLY A 363 10.37 19.14 -24.39
C GLY A 363 8.93 19.06 -24.94
N VAL A 364 7.96 18.79 -24.08
CA VAL A 364 6.53 18.67 -24.45
C VAL A 364 5.70 19.78 -23.81
N GLN A 365 4.51 20.02 -24.34
CA GLN A 365 3.58 21.02 -23.80
C GLN A 365 2.85 20.50 -22.58
N ILE A 366 2.51 19.22 -22.56
CA ILE A 366 1.70 18.55 -21.56
C ILE A 366 2.44 17.31 -21.04
N ALA A 367 2.46 17.09 -19.72
CA ALA A 367 2.85 15.82 -19.15
C ALA A 367 1.73 15.30 -18.25
N LEU A 368 1.43 13.99 -18.32
CA LEU A 368 0.35 13.35 -17.59
C LEU A 368 0.89 12.21 -16.72
N ILE A 369 0.40 12.11 -15.49
CA ILE A 369 0.69 11.02 -14.56
C ILE A 369 -0.62 10.57 -13.90
N ASN A 370 -0.88 9.28 -13.88
CA ASN A 370 -1.90 8.72 -13.00
C ASN A 370 -1.42 8.80 -11.54
N SER A 371 -2.20 9.40 -10.66
CA SER A 371 -1.84 9.61 -9.25
C SER A 371 -1.56 8.31 -8.49
N ALA A 372 -2.19 7.20 -8.88
CA ALA A 372 -1.96 5.89 -8.29
C ALA A 372 -0.51 5.36 -8.49
N ASN A 373 0.24 5.89 -9.46
CA ASN A 373 1.62 5.49 -9.72
C ASN A 373 2.61 5.96 -8.64
N ILE A 374 2.27 7.00 -7.88
CA ILE A 374 3.15 7.52 -6.83
C ILE A 374 2.86 6.78 -5.53
N ARG A 375 3.88 6.17 -4.97
CA ARG A 375 3.79 5.32 -3.77
C ARG A 375 4.44 5.95 -2.53
N LYS A 376 5.25 6.97 -2.72
CA LYS A 376 6.04 7.59 -1.67
C LYS A 376 6.36 9.04 -2.03
N VAL A 377 6.31 9.94 -1.04
CA VAL A 377 6.87 11.30 -1.14
C VAL A 377 8.20 11.31 -0.40
N PRO A 378 9.30 11.77 -1.02
CA PRO A 378 10.60 11.87 -0.34
C PRO A 378 10.52 12.75 0.90
N LYS A 379 11.18 12.32 1.98
CA LYS A 379 11.26 13.05 3.23
C LYS A 379 12.36 14.11 3.19
N SER A 380 12.28 15.10 4.10
CA SER A 380 13.36 16.07 4.30
C SER A 380 14.70 15.40 4.60
N GLY A 381 15.77 15.94 4.04
CA GLY A 381 17.13 15.41 4.13
C GLY A 381 17.72 15.05 2.77
N ASN A 382 18.70 14.16 2.79
CA ASN A 382 19.40 13.68 1.59
C ASN A 382 18.46 12.87 0.68
N LEU A 383 18.32 13.26 -0.57
CA LEU A 383 17.56 12.57 -1.61
C LEU A 383 18.51 11.82 -2.53
N THR A 384 18.31 10.53 -2.69
CA THR A 384 19.12 9.68 -3.56
C THR A 384 18.35 9.21 -4.78
N GLU A 385 19.04 8.76 -5.83
CA GLU A 385 18.38 8.14 -7.00
C GLU A 385 17.42 7.03 -6.58
N ARG A 386 17.80 6.21 -5.60
CA ARG A 386 16.97 5.14 -5.08
C ARG A 386 15.67 5.68 -4.46
N ASP A 387 15.72 6.80 -3.73
CA ASP A 387 14.52 7.42 -3.17
C ASP A 387 13.54 7.86 -4.28
N VAL A 388 14.07 8.41 -5.37
CA VAL A 388 13.29 8.77 -6.56
C VAL A 388 12.65 7.52 -7.18
N MET A 389 13.44 6.48 -7.44
CA MET A 389 12.96 5.21 -8.01
C MET A 389 11.90 4.52 -7.13
N GLU A 390 12.06 4.59 -5.81
CA GLU A 390 11.11 4.01 -4.85
C GLU A 390 9.82 4.82 -4.75
N SER A 391 9.84 6.10 -5.12
CA SER A 391 8.66 6.96 -5.08
C SER A 391 7.63 6.60 -6.14
N ALA A 392 8.08 6.09 -7.30
CA ALA A 392 7.25 5.70 -8.43
C ALA A 392 7.72 4.34 -9.01
N PRO A 393 7.55 3.23 -8.28
CA PRO A 393 8.20 1.95 -8.57
C PRO A 393 7.71 1.25 -9.84
N MET A 394 6.66 1.76 -10.50
CA MET A 394 6.11 1.20 -11.73
C MET A 394 6.97 1.59 -12.93
N LYS A 395 7.76 0.65 -13.41
CA LYS A 395 8.71 0.82 -14.52
C LYS A 395 8.02 0.77 -15.88
N ASN A 396 7.21 1.78 -16.19
CA ASN A 396 6.57 1.95 -17.48
C ASN A 396 7.38 2.94 -18.30
N LYS A 397 7.70 2.58 -19.56
CA LYS A 397 8.39 3.45 -20.50
C LYS A 397 7.60 4.73 -20.76
N LEU A 398 8.28 5.82 -21.01
CA LEU A 398 7.64 7.08 -21.40
C LEU A 398 7.41 7.14 -22.91
N LEU A 399 6.32 7.78 -23.29
CA LEU A 399 5.96 8.08 -24.65
C LEU A 399 5.85 9.59 -24.84
N LYS A 400 6.28 10.05 -26.01
CA LYS A 400 5.97 11.37 -26.55
C LYS A 400 4.97 11.19 -27.70
N THR A 401 3.85 11.84 -27.63
CA THR A 401 2.72 11.63 -28.53
C THR A 401 2.01 12.94 -28.85
N GLU A 402 1.24 12.98 -29.93
CA GLU A 402 0.27 14.05 -30.19
C GLU A 402 -1.09 13.62 -29.64
N ILE A 403 -1.72 14.49 -28.85
CA ILE A 403 -3.11 14.34 -28.39
C ILE A 403 -3.93 15.55 -28.75
N THR A 404 -5.21 15.36 -29.08
CA THR A 404 -6.12 16.47 -29.32
C THR A 404 -6.59 17.11 -28.02
N GLN A 405 -7.03 18.34 -28.06
CA GLN A 405 -7.63 19.02 -26.92
C GLN A 405 -8.83 18.22 -26.36
N LYS A 406 -9.62 17.64 -27.27
CA LYS A 406 -10.78 16.83 -26.90
C LYS A 406 -10.35 15.54 -26.15
N GLN A 407 -9.38 14.79 -26.66
CA GLN A 407 -8.85 13.61 -25.98
C GLN A 407 -8.38 13.94 -24.56
N LEU A 408 -7.65 15.05 -24.40
CA LEU A 408 -7.15 15.49 -23.09
C LEU A 408 -8.30 15.84 -22.13
N VAL A 409 -9.28 16.64 -22.60
CA VAL A 409 -10.42 17.06 -21.78
C VAL A 409 -11.28 15.86 -21.37
N GLU A 410 -11.57 14.94 -22.29
CA GLU A 410 -12.38 13.75 -21.99
C GLU A 410 -11.64 12.78 -21.06
N ALA A 411 -10.33 12.58 -21.22
CA ALA A 411 -9.53 11.78 -20.31
C ALA A 411 -9.58 12.35 -18.86
N ILE A 412 -9.43 13.67 -18.70
CA ILE A 412 -9.53 14.34 -17.39
C ILE A 412 -10.94 14.16 -16.80
N LYS A 413 -12.01 14.38 -17.59
CA LYS A 413 -13.39 14.19 -17.14
C LYS A 413 -13.67 12.77 -16.66
N ASN A 414 -13.28 11.79 -17.44
CA ASN A 414 -13.56 10.38 -17.14
C ASN A 414 -12.75 9.89 -15.94
N ALA A 415 -11.45 10.21 -15.88
CA ALA A 415 -10.63 9.88 -14.72
C ALA A 415 -11.17 10.54 -13.44
N ALA A 416 -11.55 11.82 -13.48
CA ALA A 416 -12.09 12.52 -12.32
C ALA A 416 -13.43 11.93 -11.87
N LYS A 417 -14.37 11.69 -12.79
CA LYS A 417 -15.66 11.09 -12.48
C LYS A 417 -15.51 9.70 -11.86
N ASN A 418 -14.74 8.82 -12.50
CA ASN A 418 -14.55 7.45 -12.00
C ASN A 418 -13.88 7.45 -10.63
N THR A 419 -12.81 8.25 -10.47
CA THR A 419 -12.07 8.37 -9.20
C THR A 419 -12.97 8.86 -8.04
N MET A 420 -13.74 9.93 -8.27
CA MET A 420 -14.53 10.55 -7.20
C MET A 420 -15.79 9.75 -6.86
N THR A 421 -16.23 8.83 -7.71
CA THR A 421 -17.39 7.95 -7.47
C THR A 421 -17.00 6.57 -6.94
N ALA A 422 -15.74 6.15 -7.07
CA ALA A 422 -15.24 4.89 -6.54
C ALA A 422 -14.93 4.99 -5.05
N GLU A 423 -15.26 3.95 -4.28
CA GLU A 423 -15.03 3.89 -2.83
C GLU A 423 -13.55 4.06 -2.46
N ASP A 424 -12.67 3.45 -3.22
CA ASP A 424 -11.21 3.47 -3.03
C ASP A 424 -10.48 4.55 -3.86
N GLY A 425 -11.25 5.33 -4.66
CA GLY A 425 -10.70 6.35 -5.54
C GLY A 425 -10.01 5.80 -6.81
N TYR A 426 -10.22 4.53 -7.17
CA TYR A 426 -9.69 4.00 -8.44
C TYR A 426 -10.46 4.61 -9.64
N PRO A 427 -9.80 4.96 -10.77
CA PRO A 427 -8.39 4.69 -11.13
C PRO A 427 -7.37 5.70 -10.59
N GLY A 428 -7.80 6.80 -10.01
CA GLY A 428 -6.98 7.91 -9.56
C GLY A 428 -7.02 9.09 -10.52
N LEU A 429 -6.95 10.30 -9.95
CA LEU A 429 -6.92 11.56 -10.73
C LEU A 429 -5.69 11.59 -11.65
N ILE A 430 -5.86 12.16 -12.83
CA ILE A 430 -4.74 12.53 -13.70
C ILE A 430 -4.12 13.81 -13.15
N GLN A 431 -2.91 13.71 -12.64
CA GLN A 431 -2.07 14.86 -12.30
C GLN A 431 -1.11 15.16 -13.46
N GLY A 432 -0.57 16.36 -13.51
CA GLY A 432 0.31 16.63 -14.63
C GLY A 432 0.93 18.02 -14.62
N SER A 433 1.55 18.37 -15.75
CA SER A 433 2.20 19.66 -16.00
C SER A 433 1.74 20.23 -17.34
N GLY A 434 1.67 21.57 -17.42
CA GLY A 434 1.22 22.29 -18.60
C GLY A 434 -0.27 22.62 -18.62
N PHE A 435 -1.02 22.27 -17.59
CA PHE A 435 -2.45 22.56 -17.46
C PHE A 435 -2.87 22.68 -15.99
N THR A 436 -4.06 23.25 -15.78
CA THR A 436 -4.75 23.27 -14.47
C THR A 436 -6.22 22.90 -14.67
N TYR A 437 -6.84 22.32 -13.65
CA TYR A 437 -8.27 22.05 -13.70
C TYR A 437 -8.94 22.10 -12.34
N LYS A 438 -10.27 22.27 -12.39
CA LYS A 438 -11.14 22.30 -11.22
C LYS A 438 -12.27 21.31 -11.37
N ILE A 439 -12.50 20.52 -10.35
CA ILE A 439 -13.60 19.55 -10.26
C ILE A 439 -14.42 19.79 -9.00
N ASP A 440 -15.64 19.28 -8.99
CA ASP A 440 -16.40 19.16 -7.74
C ASP A 440 -16.15 17.81 -7.05
N ASP A 441 -16.74 17.62 -5.88
CA ASP A 441 -16.64 16.41 -5.08
C ASP A 441 -17.38 15.18 -5.66
N THR A 442 -18.02 15.32 -6.83
CA THR A 442 -18.57 14.22 -7.62
C THR A 442 -17.70 13.88 -8.84
N GLY A 443 -16.59 14.61 -9.04
CA GLY A 443 -15.69 14.45 -10.17
C GLY A 443 -16.13 15.16 -11.45
N LYS A 444 -17.13 16.05 -11.38
CA LYS A 444 -17.53 16.86 -12.53
C LYS A 444 -16.49 17.92 -12.79
N LEU A 445 -15.97 17.96 -14.02
CA LEU A 445 -15.06 19.01 -14.48
C LEU A 445 -15.80 20.34 -14.57
N LEU A 446 -15.27 21.38 -13.90
CA LEU A 446 -15.83 22.73 -13.84
C LEU A 446 -15.02 23.72 -14.68
N GLU A 447 -13.70 23.62 -14.63
CA GLU A 447 -12.78 24.49 -15.35
C GLU A 447 -11.58 23.68 -15.84
N PHE A 448 -11.03 24.05 -17.01
CA PHE A 448 -9.80 23.48 -17.55
C PHE A 448 -9.03 24.59 -18.28
N ASN A 449 -7.74 24.72 -17.95
CA ASN A 449 -6.87 25.71 -18.57
C ASN A 449 -5.57 25.05 -19.02
N ILE A 450 -5.02 25.46 -20.13
CA ILE A 450 -3.74 24.98 -20.68
C ILE A 450 -2.75 26.16 -20.72
N LYS A 451 -1.50 25.89 -20.36
CA LYS A 451 -0.41 26.86 -20.49
C LYS A 451 -0.06 27.04 -21.96
N ASP A 452 -0.08 28.28 -22.41
CA ASP A 452 0.43 28.67 -23.73
C ASP A 452 1.98 28.70 -23.76
N ASN A 453 2.55 29.03 -24.90
CA ASN A 453 4.01 29.12 -25.09
C ASN A 453 4.68 30.22 -24.23
N ASN A 454 3.90 31.18 -23.72
CA ASN A 454 4.38 32.23 -22.81
C ASN A 454 4.19 31.89 -21.35
N GLY A 455 3.65 30.68 -21.05
CA GLY A 455 3.36 30.20 -19.68
C GLY A 455 2.04 30.75 -19.12
N SER A 456 1.24 31.46 -19.89
CA SER A 456 -0.07 31.99 -19.47
C SER A 456 -1.13 30.88 -19.53
N LEU A 457 -2.05 30.86 -18.55
CA LEU A 457 -3.18 29.94 -18.58
C LEU A 457 -4.28 30.43 -19.53
N VAL A 458 -4.63 29.60 -20.50
CA VAL A 458 -5.69 29.86 -21.48
C VAL A 458 -6.86 28.91 -21.17
N PRO A 459 -8.07 29.47 -20.95
CA PRO A 459 -9.26 28.67 -20.70
C PRO A 459 -9.63 27.82 -21.92
N VAL A 460 -10.08 26.59 -21.67
CA VAL A 460 -10.60 25.67 -22.69
C VAL A 460 -12.11 25.53 -22.53
N ASP A 461 -12.85 25.60 -23.64
CA ASP A 461 -14.27 25.25 -23.62
C ASP A 461 -14.45 23.74 -23.39
N ILE A 462 -14.70 23.37 -22.15
CA ILE A 462 -14.85 21.97 -21.75
C ILE A 462 -16.13 21.32 -22.33
N ASN A 463 -17.07 22.08 -22.84
CA ASN A 463 -18.31 21.55 -23.45
C ASN A 463 -18.13 21.26 -24.94
N ASN A 464 -17.22 22.01 -25.63
CA ASN A 464 -16.91 21.84 -27.05
C ASN A 464 -15.38 21.81 -27.28
N PRO A 465 -14.64 20.85 -26.69
CA PRO A 465 -13.20 20.77 -26.90
C PRO A 465 -12.90 20.37 -28.34
N SER A 466 -11.84 20.97 -28.91
CA SER A 466 -11.50 20.84 -30.34
C SER A 466 -10.74 19.52 -30.62
N ASP A 467 -11.07 18.87 -31.74
CA ASP A 467 -10.28 17.81 -32.35
C ASP A 467 -9.13 18.33 -33.23
N ASP A 468 -9.19 19.59 -33.65
CA ASP A 468 -8.18 20.22 -34.55
C ASP A 468 -6.98 20.77 -33.75
N ILE A 469 -7.18 21.12 -32.49
CA ILE A 469 -6.11 21.63 -31.63
C ILE A 469 -5.36 20.43 -31.02
N LYS A 470 -4.06 20.35 -31.29
CA LYS A 470 -3.19 19.28 -30.82
C LYS A 470 -2.10 19.80 -29.91
N TYR A 471 -1.71 18.96 -28.98
CA TYR A 471 -0.61 19.20 -28.06
C TYR A 471 0.40 18.04 -28.12
N LEU A 472 1.67 18.39 -28.03
CA LEU A 472 2.70 17.42 -27.79
C LEU A 472 2.67 17.04 -26.31
N ALA A 473 2.41 15.77 -26.01
CA ALA A 473 2.21 15.28 -24.65
C ALA A 473 3.17 14.14 -24.31
N ALA A 474 3.48 13.98 -23.02
CA ALA A 474 4.21 12.85 -22.49
C ALA A 474 3.41 12.15 -21.39
N TYR A 475 3.35 10.83 -21.47
CA TYR A 475 2.82 9.92 -20.42
C TYR A 475 3.40 8.53 -20.60
N ASP A 476 3.11 7.64 -19.68
CA ASP A 476 3.71 6.32 -19.71
C ASP A 476 2.91 5.29 -20.55
N THR A 477 3.55 4.17 -20.89
CA THR A 477 2.94 3.09 -21.67
C THR A 477 1.74 2.44 -21.00
N PHE A 478 1.56 2.57 -19.68
CA PHE A 478 0.36 2.10 -18.99
C PHE A 478 -0.85 2.95 -19.38
N MET A 479 -0.74 4.27 -19.31
CA MET A 479 -1.81 5.19 -19.72
C MET A 479 -2.11 5.08 -21.22
N ALA A 480 -1.08 4.89 -22.06
CA ALA A 480 -1.22 4.71 -23.49
C ALA A 480 -1.94 3.42 -23.93
N LYS A 481 -2.14 2.49 -23.02
CA LYS A 481 -2.91 1.25 -23.22
C LYS A 481 -4.24 1.27 -22.45
N ALA A 482 -4.84 2.44 -22.32
CA ALA A 482 -6.06 2.68 -21.53
C ALA A 482 -5.94 2.29 -20.04
N GLY A 483 -4.72 2.16 -19.51
CA GLY A 483 -4.46 1.92 -18.11
C GLY A 483 -4.97 3.08 -17.25
N GLY A 484 -5.61 2.76 -16.13
CA GLY A 484 -6.27 3.76 -15.29
C GLY A 484 -7.59 4.24 -15.90
N GLU A 485 -8.26 3.42 -16.72
CA GLU A 485 -9.55 3.72 -17.35
C GLU A 485 -9.54 5.02 -18.19
N THR A 486 -8.45 5.24 -18.91
CA THR A 486 -8.25 6.42 -19.79
C THR A 486 -8.16 6.02 -21.26
N PRO A 487 -9.22 5.43 -21.87
CA PRO A 487 -9.19 4.99 -23.27
C PRO A 487 -8.93 6.13 -24.25
N GLU A 488 -9.22 7.38 -23.89
CA GLU A 488 -8.96 8.57 -24.71
C GLU A 488 -7.46 8.81 -24.93
N LEU A 489 -6.61 8.29 -24.03
CA LEU A 489 -5.15 8.37 -24.13
C LEU A 489 -4.54 7.16 -24.86
N GLU A 490 -5.35 6.17 -25.24
CA GLU A 490 -4.91 5.12 -26.14
C GLU A 490 -4.51 5.78 -27.48
N THR A 491 -3.22 5.69 -27.80
CA THR A 491 -2.69 6.49 -28.91
C THR A 491 -2.14 5.60 -30.01
N HIS A 492 -2.45 6.01 -31.26
CA HIS A 492 -1.81 5.49 -32.45
C HIS A 492 -0.78 6.47 -33.04
N SER A 493 -0.62 7.63 -32.42
CA SER A 493 0.22 8.74 -32.88
C SER A 493 1.47 8.93 -32.02
N VAL A 494 2.18 7.82 -31.72
CA VAL A 494 3.45 7.90 -30.98
C VAL A 494 4.49 8.62 -31.85
N VAL A 495 5.02 9.73 -31.33
CA VAL A 495 6.12 10.48 -31.95
C VAL A 495 7.45 9.85 -31.57
N GLU A 496 7.61 9.46 -30.30
CA GLU A 496 8.81 8.84 -29.79
C GLU A 496 8.49 7.96 -28.57
N GLU A 497 9.07 6.76 -28.50
CA GLU A 497 9.06 5.90 -27.32
C GLU A 497 10.46 5.90 -26.70
N TYR A 498 10.54 6.18 -25.40
CA TYR A 498 11.79 6.23 -24.65
C TYR A 498 12.04 4.92 -23.93
N ASP A 499 13.29 4.45 -23.89
CA ASP A 499 13.69 3.25 -23.15
C ASP A 499 14.00 3.55 -21.67
N PHE A 500 13.29 4.53 -21.10
CA PHE A 500 13.37 4.92 -19.69
C PHE A 500 11.99 5.33 -19.16
N ASP A 501 11.88 5.41 -17.86
CA ASP A 501 10.67 5.80 -17.14
C ASP A 501 10.77 7.23 -16.55
N LYS A 502 9.74 7.65 -15.82
CA LYS A 502 9.64 8.96 -15.18
C LYS A 502 10.71 9.22 -14.10
N ASP A 503 11.27 8.16 -13.49
CA ASP A 503 12.33 8.31 -12.50
C ASP A 503 13.60 8.85 -13.14
N TYR A 504 13.90 8.42 -14.36
CA TYR A 504 15.03 8.93 -15.11
C TYR A 504 14.89 10.42 -15.40
N THR A 505 13.70 10.88 -15.84
CA THR A 505 13.48 12.31 -16.08
C THR A 505 13.62 13.11 -14.79
N MET A 506 13.11 12.56 -13.67
CA MET A 506 13.21 13.23 -12.37
C MET A 506 14.66 13.31 -11.87
N CYS A 507 15.44 12.25 -11.96
CA CYS A 507 16.86 12.28 -11.59
C CYS A 507 17.66 13.28 -12.44
N ARG A 508 17.40 13.33 -13.75
CA ARG A 508 18.03 14.32 -14.66
C ARG A 508 17.61 15.75 -14.32
N TYR A 509 16.35 15.98 -14.11
CA TYR A 509 15.82 17.27 -13.70
C TYR A 509 16.48 17.78 -12.42
N LEU A 510 16.53 16.93 -11.38
CA LEU A 510 17.15 17.26 -10.11
C LEU A 510 18.66 17.53 -10.25
N SER A 511 19.36 16.81 -11.13
CA SER A 511 20.80 17.01 -11.35
C SER A 511 21.14 18.34 -11.99
N LYS A 512 20.16 19.02 -12.63
CA LYS A 512 20.33 20.35 -13.23
C LYS A 512 20.06 21.49 -12.25
N LEU A 513 19.37 21.19 -11.14
CA LEU A 513 19.15 22.18 -10.08
C LEU A 513 20.49 22.51 -9.44
N ASP A 514 20.74 23.79 -9.21
CA ASP A 514 22.01 24.22 -8.61
C ASP A 514 22.10 23.58 -7.20
N ASN A 515 23.19 22.87 -6.90
CA ASN A 515 23.40 22.10 -5.65
C ASN A 515 23.28 22.93 -4.36
N LYS A 516 22.98 24.21 -4.46
CA LYS A 516 22.83 25.15 -3.34
C LYS A 516 21.38 25.41 -2.93
N GLU A 517 20.40 25.04 -3.73
CA GLU A 517 19.00 25.24 -3.38
C GLU A 517 18.39 23.93 -2.89
N ALA A 518 18.02 23.93 -1.63
CA ALA A 518 17.29 22.81 -1.07
C ALA A 518 15.84 22.80 -1.60
N LEU A 519 15.40 21.63 -2.03
CA LEU A 519 14.05 21.44 -2.59
C LEU A 519 12.97 21.62 -1.54
N THR A 520 11.90 22.29 -1.93
CA THR A 520 10.63 22.26 -1.20
C THR A 520 9.61 21.46 -2.02
N ILE A 521 9.15 20.34 -1.47
CA ILE A 521 8.12 19.49 -2.09
C ILE A 521 6.76 19.91 -1.55
N LYS A 522 6.01 20.65 -2.37
CA LYS A 522 4.70 21.20 -2.01
C LYS A 522 3.86 21.36 -3.26
N ARG A 523 2.57 21.01 -3.17
CA ARG A 523 1.61 21.23 -4.26
C ARG A 523 1.42 22.73 -4.55
N ASP A 524 1.21 23.05 -5.81
CA ASP A 524 1.01 24.41 -6.29
C ASP A 524 -0.46 24.74 -6.63
N ASN A 525 -1.39 23.85 -6.25
CA ASN A 525 -2.84 23.98 -6.46
C ASN A 525 -3.27 24.02 -7.94
N ARG A 526 -2.53 23.34 -8.84
CA ARG A 526 -2.93 23.18 -10.24
C ARG A 526 -4.18 22.30 -10.42
N ILE A 527 -4.59 21.59 -9.39
CA ILE A 527 -5.84 20.84 -9.32
C ILE A 527 -6.62 21.32 -8.11
N GLU A 528 -7.84 21.81 -8.32
CA GLU A 528 -8.73 22.25 -7.26
C GLU A 528 -9.96 21.35 -7.17
N ILE A 529 -10.27 20.87 -5.95
CA ILE A 529 -11.47 20.08 -5.65
C ILE A 529 -12.38 20.92 -4.76
N VAL A 530 -13.56 21.28 -5.27
CA VAL A 530 -14.54 22.09 -4.53
C VAL A 530 -15.66 21.22 -4.00
N LYS A 531 -16.06 21.46 -2.75
CA LYS A 531 -17.22 20.80 -2.16
C LYS A 531 -18.49 21.44 -2.68
N THR A 532 -19.37 20.66 -3.28
CA THR A 532 -20.72 21.09 -3.57
C THR A 532 -21.49 21.18 -2.25
N SER A 533 -21.93 22.38 -1.89
CA SER A 533 -22.84 22.56 -0.75
C SER A 533 -24.15 21.83 -1.06
N GLN A 534 -24.31 20.59 -0.60
CA GLN A 534 -25.62 19.98 -0.57
C GLN A 534 -26.49 20.77 0.42
N PRO A 535 -27.73 21.17 0.04
CA PRO A 535 -28.68 21.67 1.01
C PRO A 535 -28.92 20.53 2.01
N LYS A 536 -28.69 20.78 3.30
CA LYS A 536 -29.11 19.88 4.37
C LYS A 536 -30.55 19.52 4.10
N LEU A 537 -30.83 18.29 3.72
CA LEU A 537 -32.17 17.74 3.74
C LEU A 537 -32.69 17.95 5.15
N ALA A 538 -33.67 18.85 5.27
CA ALA A 538 -34.32 19.16 6.52
C ALA A 538 -34.81 17.86 7.15
N GLY A 539 -34.35 17.58 8.37
CA GLY A 539 -34.66 16.38 9.10
C GLY A 539 -36.16 16.11 9.11
N ASN A 540 -36.54 14.93 8.69
CA ASN A 540 -37.86 14.40 8.94
C ASN A 540 -38.06 14.28 10.45
N SER A 541 -38.92 15.13 10.98
CA SER A 541 -39.45 15.07 12.32
C SER A 541 -39.96 13.65 12.62
N ILE A 542 -39.30 12.99 13.54
CA ILE A 542 -39.80 11.77 14.17
C ILE A 542 -41.11 12.14 14.89
N ARG A 543 -42.26 11.78 14.35
CA ARG A 543 -43.50 11.70 15.12
C ARG A 543 -43.35 10.55 16.11
N LYS A 544 -43.38 10.90 17.40
CA LYS A 544 -43.65 9.95 18.49
C LYS A 544 -45.04 9.34 18.28
N ILE A 545 -45.12 8.04 18.23
CA ILE A 545 -46.19 7.21 18.81
C ILE A 545 -45.49 6.02 19.48
#